data_588f55d9e134b390d0bee14d4c317f09
#
_entry.id   588f55d9e134b390d0bee14d4c317f09
#
_cell.length_a   1.000
_cell.length_b   1.000
_cell.length_c   1.000
_cell.angle_alpha   90.00
_cell.angle_beta   90.00
_cell.angle_gamma   90.00
#
_symmetry.space_group_name_H-M   'P 1'
#
loop_
_entity.id
_entity.type
_entity.pdbx_description
1 polymer ?
#
loop_
_entity_poly.entity_id
_entity_poly.type
_entity_poly.pdbx_seq_one_letter_code
_entity_poly.pdbx_strand_id
1 'polypeptide(L)'
;MPEKLIHLPIEEARAAKWRRGRQQYGPVFIGHPLEELDEELLDAMNYAEEAARQGFPMAGIPEDLRRLCERIRAVYGAAESKS
;
A
#
# COMPACT_ATOMS: atom_id res chain seq x y z
N MET A 1 -16.30 19.99 -3.54
CA MET A 1 -15.32 19.01 -4.04
C MET A 1 -14.69 18.27 -2.87
N PRO A 2 -14.63 16.96 -2.92
CA PRO A 2 -13.93 16.25 -1.88
C PRO A 2 -12.44 16.61 -1.92
N GLU A 3 -11.85 16.75 -0.76
CA GLU A 3 -10.44 17.05 -0.65
C GLU A 3 -9.62 15.85 -1.07
N LYS A 4 -8.47 16.08 -1.72
CA LYS A 4 -7.56 15.00 -2.08
C LYS A 4 -6.97 14.38 -0.82
N LEU A 5 -6.83 13.07 -0.80
CA LEU A 5 -6.28 12.37 0.37
C LEU A 5 -4.89 12.86 0.76
N ILE A 6 -4.07 13.25 -0.22
CA ILE A 6 -2.72 13.73 0.04
C ILE A 6 -2.69 15.03 0.87
N HIS A 7 -3.80 15.75 0.92
CA HIS A 7 -3.92 16.99 1.70
C HIS A 7 -4.42 16.73 3.12
N LEU A 8 -4.85 15.50 3.44
CA LEU A 8 -5.33 15.15 4.77
C LEU A 8 -4.20 14.60 5.63
N PRO A 9 -4.29 14.77 6.97
CA PRO A 9 -3.39 14.03 7.86
C PRO A 9 -3.49 12.52 7.57
N ILE A 10 -2.37 11.81 7.75
CA ILE A 10 -2.30 10.40 7.35
C ILE A 10 -3.42 9.55 7.95
N GLU A 11 -3.72 9.72 9.25
CA GLU A 11 -4.76 8.91 9.89
C GLU A 11 -6.15 9.18 9.33
N GLU A 12 -6.43 10.44 8.99
CA GLU A 12 -7.71 10.78 8.36
C GLU A 12 -7.79 10.22 6.95
N ALA A 13 -6.68 10.30 6.20
CA ALA A 13 -6.62 9.77 4.85
C ALA A 13 -6.83 8.25 4.86
N ARG A 14 -6.19 7.56 5.80
CA ARG A 14 -6.36 6.10 5.97
C ARG A 14 -7.81 5.73 6.24
N ALA A 15 -8.45 6.45 7.16
CA ALA A 15 -9.84 6.20 7.51
C ALA A 15 -10.77 6.42 6.32
N ALA A 16 -10.53 7.49 5.57
CA ALA A 16 -11.33 7.80 4.38
C ALA A 16 -11.18 6.71 3.31
N LYS A 17 -9.95 6.25 3.09
CA LYS A 17 -9.69 5.20 2.11
C LYS A 17 -10.33 3.88 2.53
N TRP A 18 -10.27 3.54 3.81
CA TRP A 18 -10.91 2.33 4.34
C TRP A 18 -12.43 2.38 4.12
N ARG A 19 -13.07 3.52 4.41
CA ARG A 19 -14.51 3.68 4.19
C ARG A 19 -14.88 3.51 2.72
N ARG A 20 -14.09 4.06 1.79
CA ARG A 20 -14.32 3.88 0.36
C ARG A 20 -14.26 2.41 -0.03
N GLY A 21 -13.29 1.68 0.50
CA GLY A 21 -13.17 0.24 0.26
C GLY A 21 -14.37 -0.52 0.77
N ARG A 22 -14.85 -0.18 1.98
CA ARG A 22 -16.03 -0.86 2.55
C ARG A 22 -17.30 -0.53 1.78
N GLN A 23 -17.44 0.67 1.27
CA GLN A 23 -18.58 1.03 0.43
C GLN A 23 -18.56 0.26 -0.89
N GLN A 24 -17.40 0.04 -1.47
CA GLN A 24 -17.26 -0.64 -2.74
C GLN A 24 -17.34 -2.16 -2.61
N TYR A 25 -16.75 -2.74 -1.57
CA TYR A 25 -16.56 -4.19 -1.43
C TYR A 25 -17.33 -4.80 -0.27
N GLY A 26 -18.08 -4.00 0.50
CA GLY A 26 -18.87 -4.48 1.62
C GLY A 26 -18.18 -4.31 2.97
N PRO A 27 -18.91 -4.63 4.06
CA PRO A 27 -18.44 -4.34 5.42
C PRO A 27 -17.34 -5.28 5.94
N VAL A 28 -17.12 -6.41 5.26
CA VAL A 28 -16.14 -7.41 5.69
C VAL A 28 -15.04 -7.52 4.63
N PHE A 29 -13.79 -7.50 5.08
CA PHE A 29 -12.66 -7.69 4.17
C PHE A 29 -12.67 -9.12 3.64
N ILE A 30 -12.63 -9.24 2.30
CA ILE A 30 -12.58 -10.53 1.63
C ILE A 30 -11.26 -10.60 0.88
N GLY A 31 -10.52 -11.69 1.08
CA GLY A 31 -9.23 -11.91 0.45
C GLY A 31 -8.15 -12.10 1.49
N HIS A 32 -6.90 -12.14 1.03
CA HIS A 32 -5.74 -12.32 1.90
C HIS A 32 -5.06 -10.97 2.12
N PRO A 33 -5.07 -10.44 3.35
CA PRO A 33 -4.54 -9.10 3.57
C PRO A 33 -3.06 -8.94 3.22
N LEU A 34 -2.26 -9.99 3.38
CA LEU A 34 -0.83 -9.90 3.04
C LEU A 34 -0.61 -9.87 1.53
N GLU A 35 -1.42 -10.62 0.77
CA GLU A 35 -1.33 -10.59 -0.70
C GLU A 35 -1.75 -9.23 -1.23
N GLU A 36 -2.83 -8.67 -0.68
CA GLU A 36 -3.29 -7.34 -1.07
C GLU A 36 -2.24 -6.27 -0.75
N LEU A 37 -1.64 -6.36 0.43
CA LEU A 37 -0.59 -5.43 0.84
C LEU A 37 0.62 -5.52 -0.09
N ASP A 38 1.02 -6.73 -0.46
CA ASP A 38 2.13 -6.94 -1.39
C ASP A 38 1.86 -6.26 -2.73
N GLU A 39 0.66 -6.46 -3.28
CA GLU A 39 0.28 -5.84 -4.55
C GLU A 39 0.31 -4.32 -4.47
N GLU A 40 -0.18 -3.74 -3.37
CA GLU A 40 -0.14 -2.30 -3.18
C GLU A 40 1.29 -1.77 -3.11
N LEU A 41 2.19 -2.51 -2.48
CA LEU A 41 3.60 -2.12 -2.42
C LEU A 41 4.27 -2.22 -3.78
N LEU A 42 3.93 -3.23 -4.59
CA LEU A 42 4.43 -3.33 -5.95
C LEU A 42 3.97 -2.13 -6.79
N ASP A 43 2.70 -1.77 -6.69
CA ASP A 43 2.20 -0.58 -7.37
C ASP A 43 2.90 0.68 -6.88
N ALA A 44 3.13 0.78 -5.57
CA ALA A 44 3.83 1.94 -5.00
C ALA A 44 5.24 2.07 -5.56
N MET A 45 5.96 0.95 -5.72
CA MET A 45 7.29 0.98 -6.33
C MET A 45 7.24 1.49 -7.77
N ASN A 46 6.25 1.06 -8.54
CA ASN A 46 6.07 1.53 -9.92
C ASN A 46 5.79 3.03 -9.96
N TYR A 47 4.93 3.52 -9.07
CA TYR A 47 4.64 4.96 -8.99
C TYR A 47 5.87 5.76 -8.55
N ALA A 48 6.67 5.21 -7.63
CA ALA A 48 7.89 5.88 -7.18
C ALA A 48 8.89 6.03 -8.33
N GLU A 49 9.03 4.99 -9.16
CA GLU A 49 9.89 5.07 -10.34
C GLU A 49 9.38 6.10 -11.34
N GLU A 50 8.07 6.15 -11.56
CA GLU A 50 7.48 7.14 -12.47
C GLU A 50 7.70 8.55 -11.96
N ALA A 51 7.54 8.76 -10.65
CA ALA A 51 7.78 10.07 -10.04
C ALA A 51 9.24 10.49 -10.24
N ALA A 52 10.18 9.55 -10.06
CA ALA A 52 11.60 9.84 -10.28
C ALA A 52 11.86 10.22 -11.74
N ARG A 53 11.23 9.54 -12.69
CA ARG A 53 11.36 9.89 -14.12
C ARG A 53 10.85 11.29 -14.42
N GLN A 54 9.82 11.73 -13.68
CA GLN A 54 9.26 13.07 -13.85
C GLN A 54 10.07 14.16 -13.11
N GLY A 55 11.12 13.76 -12.39
CA GLY A 55 12.01 14.72 -11.74
C GLY A 55 11.75 14.98 -10.28
N PHE A 56 10.82 14.27 -9.66
CA PHE A 56 10.60 14.42 -8.22
C PHE A 56 11.74 13.79 -7.43
N PRO A 57 12.17 14.40 -6.30
CA PRO A 57 13.29 13.86 -5.52
C PRO A 57 12.83 12.66 -4.68
N MET A 58 12.99 11.48 -5.22
CA MET A 58 12.48 10.22 -4.64
C MET A 58 13.56 9.39 -3.95
N ALA A 59 14.73 9.98 -3.67
CA ALA A 59 15.87 9.22 -3.10
C ALA A 59 15.48 8.47 -1.82
N GLY A 60 15.78 7.18 -1.78
CA GLY A 60 15.51 6.31 -0.64
C GLY A 60 14.11 5.70 -0.62
N ILE A 61 13.15 6.28 -1.34
CA ILE A 61 11.77 5.81 -1.29
C ILE A 61 11.59 4.44 -1.95
N PRO A 62 12.10 4.20 -3.18
CA PRO A 62 11.97 2.86 -3.79
C PRO A 62 12.63 1.77 -2.96
N GLU A 63 13.77 2.06 -2.35
CA GLU A 63 14.49 1.09 -1.52
C GLU A 63 13.70 0.74 -0.26
N ASP A 64 13.08 1.74 0.37
CA ASP A 64 12.26 1.52 1.56
C ASP A 64 11.02 0.68 1.22
N LEU A 65 10.38 0.96 0.09
CA LEU A 65 9.23 0.19 -0.36
C LEU A 65 9.62 -1.27 -0.64
N ARG A 66 10.78 -1.49 -1.25
CA ARG A 66 11.28 -2.84 -1.50
C ARG A 66 11.51 -3.61 -0.21
N ARG A 67 12.11 -2.97 0.78
CA ARG A 67 12.34 -3.62 2.09
C ARG A 67 11.03 -4.02 2.76
N LEU A 68 10.02 -3.15 2.69
CA LEU A 68 8.70 -3.47 3.23
C LEU A 68 8.10 -4.66 2.51
N CYS A 69 8.19 -4.70 1.19
CA CYS A 69 7.68 -5.81 0.38
C CYS A 69 8.37 -7.13 0.78
N GLU A 70 9.69 -7.11 0.92
CA GLU A 70 10.46 -8.28 1.35
C GLU A 70 10.01 -8.76 2.75
N ARG A 71 9.77 -7.83 3.67
CA ARG A 71 9.30 -8.17 5.01
C ARG A 71 7.90 -8.80 4.99
N ILE A 72 7.02 -8.27 4.19
CA ILE A 72 5.66 -8.81 4.06
C ILE A 72 5.71 -10.23 3.48
N ARG A 73 6.54 -10.46 2.48
CA ARG A 73 6.71 -11.78 1.89
C ARG A 73 7.29 -12.78 2.88
N ALA A 74 8.17 -12.32 3.76
CA ALA A 74 8.71 -13.18 4.83
C ALA A 74 7.63 -13.57 5.82
N VAL A 75 6.75 -12.64 6.20
CA VAL A 75 5.61 -12.93 7.08
C VAL A 75 4.67 -13.93 6.41
N TYR A 76 4.38 -13.72 5.14
CA TYR A 76 3.51 -14.61 4.37
C TYR A 76 4.09 -16.02 4.30
N GLY A 77 5.37 -16.15 3.98
CA GLY A 77 6.04 -17.46 3.90
C GLY A 77 6.04 -18.19 5.23
N ALA A 78 6.28 -17.46 6.34
CA ALA A 78 6.24 -18.06 7.67
C ALA A 78 4.84 -18.56 8.03
N ALA A 79 3.80 -17.79 7.66
CA ALA A 79 2.43 -18.18 7.90
C ALA A 79 2.05 -19.44 7.11
N GLU A 80 2.49 -19.52 5.85
CA GLU A 80 2.25 -20.72 5.01
C GLU A 80 2.94 -21.96 5.56
N SER A 81 4.14 -21.78 6.13
CA SER A 81 4.91 -22.89 6.69
C SER A 81 4.24 -23.53 7.89
N LYS A 82 3.33 -22.84 8.55
CA LYS A 82 2.65 -23.30 9.76
C LYS A 82 1.31 -23.97 9.48
N SER A 83 0.85 -23.92 8.25
CA SER A 83 -0.46 -24.50 7.89
C SER A 83 -0.36 -25.94 7.43
#